data_f2abbd148b0a6bb28dd9bc7fc7091ec1
#
_entry.id   f2abbd148b0a6bb28dd9bc7fc7091ec1
#
_cell.length_a   1.000
_cell.length_b   1.000
_cell.length_c   1.000
_cell.angle_alpha   90.00
_cell.angle_beta   90.00
_cell.angle_gamma   90.00
#
_symmetry.space_group_name_H-M   'P 1'
#
loop_
_entity.id
_entity.type
_entity.pdbx_description
1 polymer ?
#
loop_
_entity_poly.entity_id
_entity_poly.type
_entity_poly.pdbx_seq_one_letter_code
_entity_poly.pdbx_strand_id
1 'polypeptide(L)'
;MRQYVKLTSTSFIVLSFILLLNSCNKMDELSGEDVPGYSPILVSTEPTPPFSRTYIPTGMYDNFKVHAVSEQGNTQKVVMDGYEVRFVTDNWSYITETQQLMYWDYTADRYLFTAGAPINAVTSVNATTLTLHLENNTTGSAMVCEPQKIERGSANFGKTVNLSFSYAHCRVCVAFVNNAPTATTVTDITLTPAAPITSEADITYTYNWTAAPPTATPQLNADATSGNSLSFSPVTIPANTAGKVLSTTYHYCVPDASNTNAWTVSLTENGEPKSAPFTNNHIWESGKNYIYIFSLEAKTPKLLYVISQEMEYFDCNDIVAGGEFSNTDMTE
;
A
#
# COMPACT_ATOMS: atom_id res chain seq x y z
N MET A 1 6.39 40.87 -75.34
CA MET A 1 6.14 39.46 -74.86
C MET A 1 5.97 39.47 -73.34
N ARG A 2 4.75 39.32 -72.86
CA ARG A 2 4.44 39.25 -71.43
C ARG A 2 4.40 37.76 -71.01
N GLN A 3 5.32 37.34 -70.16
CA GLN A 3 5.22 36.04 -69.49
C GLN A 3 4.35 36.16 -68.22
N TYR A 4 3.25 35.42 -68.21
CA TYR A 4 2.43 35.23 -67.01
C TYR A 4 3.00 34.06 -66.22
N VAL A 5 3.39 34.32 -64.96
CA VAL A 5 3.74 33.27 -64.03
C VAL A 5 2.43 32.76 -63.41
N LYS A 6 2.12 31.47 -63.68
CA LYS A 6 1.05 30.75 -63.02
C LYS A 6 1.52 30.40 -61.61
N LEU A 7 1.02 31.09 -60.55
CA LEU A 7 1.12 30.59 -59.21
C LEU A 7 0.18 29.39 -59.08
N THR A 8 0.74 28.23 -58.82
CA THR A 8 0.00 26.99 -58.64
C THR A 8 -0.61 26.93 -57.24
N SER A 9 -1.87 26.54 -57.23
CA SER A 9 -2.83 26.46 -56.09
C SER A 9 -2.43 25.45 -54.99
N THR A 10 -1.23 24.87 -55.06
CA THR A 10 -0.77 23.85 -54.10
C THR A 10 -0.18 24.38 -52.80
N SER A 11 0.24 25.66 -52.77
CA SER A 11 0.83 26.25 -51.56
C SER A 11 -0.19 26.62 -50.50
N PHE A 12 -1.48 26.82 -50.84
CA PHE A 12 -2.52 27.19 -49.90
C PHE A 12 -3.09 26.00 -49.11
N ILE A 13 -3.03 24.81 -49.65
CA ILE A 13 -3.55 23.57 -49.00
C ILE A 13 -2.57 23.10 -47.93
N VAL A 14 -1.25 23.26 -48.12
CA VAL A 14 -0.22 22.84 -47.15
C VAL A 14 -0.23 23.78 -45.93
N LEU A 15 -0.50 25.07 -46.11
CA LEU A 15 -0.57 26.00 -44.99
C LEU A 15 -1.85 25.81 -44.14
N SER A 16 -2.95 25.38 -44.78
CA SER A 16 -4.20 25.06 -44.06
C SER A 16 -4.10 23.74 -43.26
N PHE A 17 -3.28 22.77 -43.70
CA PHE A 17 -3.08 21.51 -43.02
C PHE A 17 -2.12 21.64 -41.82
N ILE A 18 -1.16 22.58 -41.86
CA ILE A 18 -0.25 22.85 -40.74
C ILE A 18 -1.01 23.58 -39.59
N LEU A 19 -2.02 24.39 -39.91
CA LEU A 19 -2.86 25.05 -38.90
C LEU A 19 -3.83 24.08 -38.20
N LEU A 20 -4.18 22.95 -38.82
CA LEU A 20 -5.03 21.93 -38.21
C LEU A 20 -4.25 20.95 -37.31
N LEU A 21 -2.94 20.82 -37.48
CA LEU A 21 -2.09 19.96 -36.63
C LEU A 21 -1.65 20.65 -35.32
N ASN A 22 -1.75 21.96 -35.21
CA ASN A 22 -1.48 22.69 -33.97
C ASN A 22 -2.73 22.83 -33.03
N SER A 23 -3.87 22.29 -33.45
CA SER A 23 -5.10 22.32 -32.64
C SER A 23 -5.27 21.10 -31.72
N CYS A 24 -4.38 20.08 -31.79
CA CYS A 24 -4.46 18.88 -30.95
C CYS A 24 -3.48 18.85 -29.76
N ASN A 25 -2.68 19.91 -29.54
CA ASN A 25 -1.76 19.97 -28.41
C ASN A 25 -2.18 20.96 -27.32
N LYS A 26 -3.47 21.24 -27.17
CA LYS A 26 -4.01 21.94 -26.01
C LYS A 26 -4.97 21.05 -25.23
N MET A 27 -4.51 19.88 -24.86
CA MET A 27 -5.17 19.05 -23.85
C MET A 27 -4.41 19.05 -22.52
N ASP A 28 -3.36 19.89 -22.40
CA ASP A 28 -2.44 19.88 -21.25
C ASP A 28 -2.56 21.08 -20.31
N GLU A 29 -3.65 21.87 -20.38
CA GLU A 29 -3.95 22.86 -19.36
C GLU A 29 -5.46 23.01 -19.17
N LEU A 30 -6.14 21.96 -18.75
CA LEU A 30 -7.28 22.09 -17.88
C LEU A 30 -6.75 22.12 -16.44
N SER A 31 -5.92 23.11 -16.11
CA SER A 31 -5.89 23.67 -14.77
C SER A 31 -7.29 24.19 -14.54
N GLY A 32 -8.09 23.42 -13.77
CA GLY A 32 -9.49 23.75 -13.51
C GLY A 32 -9.62 25.08 -12.79
N GLU A 33 -9.62 26.18 -13.53
CA GLU A 33 -10.22 27.40 -13.09
C GLU A 33 -11.74 27.24 -13.25
N ASP A 34 -12.37 26.95 -12.14
CA ASP A 34 -13.74 27.18 -11.70
C ASP A 34 -14.73 27.65 -12.78
N VAL A 35 -15.16 26.72 -13.62
CA VAL A 35 -16.47 26.86 -14.22
C VAL A 35 -17.47 26.21 -13.26
N PRO A 36 -18.29 26.95 -12.51
CA PRO A 36 -19.27 26.38 -11.59
C PRO A 36 -20.16 25.39 -12.34
N GLY A 37 -20.13 24.11 -11.93
CA GLY A 37 -20.97 23.04 -12.46
C GLY A 37 -20.29 21.98 -13.32
N TYR A 38 -18.98 22.09 -13.64
CA TYR A 38 -18.30 21.13 -14.54
C TYR A 38 -16.90 20.71 -14.08
N SER A 39 -16.54 20.86 -12.82
CA SER A 39 -15.25 20.35 -12.33
C SER A 39 -15.27 18.83 -12.28
N PRO A 40 -14.34 18.13 -12.94
CA PRO A 40 -14.23 16.68 -12.86
C PRO A 40 -13.83 16.22 -11.47
N ILE A 41 -14.34 15.07 -11.05
CA ILE A 41 -13.84 14.38 -9.84
C ILE A 41 -12.58 13.64 -10.24
N LEU A 42 -11.42 14.13 -9.82
CA LEU A 42 -10.15 13.46 -9.98
C LEU A 42 -9.77 12.80 -8.65
N VAL A 43 -9.19 11.62 -8.72
CA VAL A 43 -8.79 10.84 -7.55
C VAL A 43 -7.28 10.61 -7.63
N SER A 44 -6.60 10.83 -6.53
CA SER A 44 -5.15 10.65 -6.40
C SER A 44 -4.86 9.99 -5.06
N THR A 45 -3.67 9.45 -4.89
CA THR A 45 -3.15 9.09 -3.57
C THR A 45 -2.38 10.28 -3.00
N GLU A 46 -2.45 10.49 -1.68
CA GLU A 46 -1.61 11.51 -1.05
C GLU A 46 -0.14 11.19 -1.30
N PRO A 47 0.64 12.17 -1.77
CA PRO A 47 2.07 12.04 -1.72
C PRO A 47 2.48 12.10 -0.25
N THR A 48 2.94 10.99 0.30
CA THR A 48 3.62 11.01 1.60
C THR A 48 4.87 11.89 1.46
N PRO A 49 5.04 12.98 2.24
CA PRO A 49 6.25 13.78 2.19
C PRO A 49 7.46 12.95 2.66
N PRO A 50 8.65 13.04 2.03
CA PRO A 50 9.11 13.99 1.03
C PRO A 50 9.48 13.35 -0.33
N PHE A 51 8.61 12.57 -0.96
CA PHE A 51 8.99 11.84 -2.18
C PHE A 51 8.69 12.64 -3.45
N SER A 52 9.69 12.65 -4.35
CA SER A 52 9.53 13.21 -5.70
C SER A 52 8.48 12.41 -6.48
N ARG A 53 7.78 13.05 -7.39
CA ARG A 53 6.63 12.58 -8.19
C ARG A 53 6.82 11.29 -9.01
N THR A 54 7.92 10.55 -8.82
CA THR A 54 8.33 9.38 -9.60
C THR A 54 8.39 8.09 -8.80
N TYR A 55 7.96 8.07 -7.54
CA TYR A 55 8.14 6.90 -6.69
C TYR A 55 6.79 6.38 -6.18
N ILE A 56 6.38 5.22 -6.67
CA ILE A 56 5.37 4.40 -6.00
C ILE A 56 6.10 3.71 -4.86
N PRO A 57 5.72 3.93 -3.58
CA PRO A 57 6.39 3.27 -2.46
C PRO A 57 6.41 1.77 -2.64
N THR A 58 7.54 1.12 -2.30
CA THR A 58 7.67 -0.33 -2.36
C THR A 58 6.55 -0.99 -1.57
N GLY A 59 5.70 -1.78 -2.24
CA GLY A 59 4.51 -2.41 -1.66
C GLY A 59 3.21 -1.63 -1.86
N MET A 60 3.24 -0.45 -2.46
CA MET A 60 2.05 0.23 -2.95
C MET A 60 1.76 -0.21 -4.39
N TYR A 61 0.51 -0.51 -4.68
CA TYR A 61 0.09 -0.92 -6.00
C TYR A 61 -0.16 0.30 -6.90
N ASP A 62 0.01 0.10 -8.19
CA ASP A 62 -0.28 1.08 -9.24
C ASP A 62 -1.78 1.18 -9.58
N ASN A 63 -2.63 0.56 -8.77
CA ASN A 63 -4.06 0.48 -9.02
C ASN A 63 -4.88 0.30 -7.73
N PHE A 64 -6.12 0.82 -7.72
CA PHE A 64 -7.08 0.63 -6.64
C PHE A 64 -8.52 0.74 -7.16
N LYS A 65 -9.50 0.27 -6.37
CA LYS A 65 -10.94 0.53 -6.59
C LYS A 65 -11.41 1.64 -5.68
N VAL A 66 -12.22 2.56 -6.22
CA VAL A 66 -12.86 3.62 -5.47
C VAL A 66 -14.38 3.55 -5.60
N HIS A 67 -15.08 3.77 -4.50
CA HIS A 67 -16.53 3.97 -4.48
C HIS A 67 -16.81 5.36 -3.92
N ALA A 68 -17.74 6.08 -4.56
CA ALA A 68 -18.13 7.42 -4.13
C ALA A 68 -19.64 7.59 -4.18
N VAL A 69 -20.19 8.23 -3.16
CA VAL A 69 -21.58 8.68 -3.13
C VAL A 69 -21.64 10.17 -2.86
N SER A 70 -22.59 10.86 -3.50
CA SER A 70 -22.99 12.21 -3.12
C SER A 70 -24.26 12.16 -2.29
N GLU A 71 -24.40 13.09 -1.34
CA GLU A 71 -25.59 13.23 -0.49
C GLU A 71 -26.17 14.62 -0.64
N GLN A 72 -27.51 14.69 -0.76
CA GLN A 72 -28.28 15.92 -0.76
C GLN A 72 -29.51 15.72 0.13
N GLY A 73 -29.56 16.41 1.27
CA GLY A 73 -30.55 16.13 2.31
C GLY A 73 -30.47 14.67 2.77
N ASN A 74 -31.55 13.92 2.59
CA ASN A 74 -31.62 12.49 2.92
C ASN A 74 -31.44 11.57 1.70
N THR A 75 -31.09 12.12 0.54
CA THR A 75 -30.92 11.35 -0.69
C THR A 75 -29.44 11.08 -0.94
N GLN A 76 -29.11 9.80 -1.15
CA GLN A 76 -27.78 9.36 -1.60
C GLN A 76 -27.84 8.99 -3.08
N LYS A 77 -26.79 9.36 -3.82
CA LYS A 77 -26.60 8.98 -5.22
C LYS A 77 -25.20 8.38 -5.37
N VAL A 78 -25.11 7.17 -5.92
CA VAL A 78 -23.82 6.59 -6.30
C VAL A 78 -23.25 7.39 -7.47
N VAL A 79 -22.00 7.83 -7.30
CA VAL A 79 -21.24 8.61 -8.28
C VAL A 79 -20.19 7.74 -8.95
N MET A 80 -19.45 6.98 -8.16
CA MET A 80 -18.48 5.98 -8.64
C MET A 80 -18.82 4.64 -7.99
N ASP A 81 -19.09 3.63 -8.78
CA ASP A 81 -19.42 2.29 -8.29
C ASP A 81 -18.27 1.32 -8.53
N GLY A 82 -17.32 1.30 -7.58
CA GLY A 82 -16.15 0.45 -7.68
C GLY A 82 -15.26 0.78 -8.90
N TYR A 83 -15.08 2.07 -9.18
CA TYR A 83 -14.25 2.52 -10.31
C TYR A 83 -12.80 2.08 -10.12
N GLU A 84 -12.23 1.50 -11.16
CA GLU A 84 -10.82 1.14 -11.19
C GLU A 84 -9.97 2.36 -11.53
N VAL A 85 -9.06 2.69 -10.64
CA VAL A 85 -8.09 3.79 -10.80
C VAL A 85 -6.72 3.16 -10.99
N ARG A 86 -5.97 3.63 -12.00
CA ARG A 86 -4.64 3.13 -12.35
C ARG A 86 -3.66 4.27 -12.49
N PHE A 87 -2.41 4.01 -12.10
CA PHE A 87 -1.31 4.95 -12.32
C PHE A 87 -0.76 4.73 -13.73
N VAL A 88 -0.95 5.71 -14.59
CA VAL A 88 -0.54 5.65 -16.01
C VAL A 88 0.18 6.94 -16.37
N THR A 89 1.40 6.82 -16.91
CA THR A 89 2.18 7.98 -17.37
C THR A 89 2.25 9.10 -16.33
N ASP A 90 2.68 8.74 -15.10
CA ASP A 90 2.88 9.64 -13.96
C ASP A 90 1.60 10.30 -13.41
N ASN A 91 0.42 9.77 -13.76
CA ASN A 91 -0.87 10.27 -13.28
C ASN A 91 -1.84 9.14 -12.90
N TRP A 92 -2.67 9.39 -11.89
CA TRP A 92 -3.79 8.53 -11.57
C TRP A 92 -4.96 8.80 -12.52
N SER A 93 -5.50 7.75 -13.14
CA SER A 93 -6.62 7.85 -14.06
C SER A 93 -7.60 6.70 -13.87
N TYR A 94 -8.90 6.98 -13.94
CA TYR A 94 -9.98 6.00 -14.00
C TYR A 94 -10.76 6.07 -15.31
N ILE A 95 -10.34 6.91 -16.25
CA ILE A 95 -11.02 7.08 -17.54
C ILE A 95 -10.64 5.92 -18.45
N THR A 96 -11.62 5.07 -18.76
CA THR A 96 -11.48 3.92 -19.65
C THR A 96 -12.66 3.90 -20.63
N GLU A 97 -12.68 2.94 -21.56
CA GLU A 97 -13.82 2.74 -22.44
C GLU A 97 -15.14 2.41 -21.70
N THR A 98 -15.02 1.85 -20.48
CA THR A 98 -16.15 1.42 -19.65
C THR A 98 -16.48 2.35 -18.50
N GLN A 99 -15.58 3.25 -18.13
CA GLN A 99 -15.72 4.19 -17.02
C GLN A 99 -15.75 5.62 -17.55
N GLN A 100 -16.80 6.36 -17.19
CA GLN A 100 -16.99 7.73 -17.64
C GLN A 100 -16.36 8.72 -16.67
N LEU A 101 -15.97 9.89 -17.18
CA LEU A 101 -15.54 10.99 -16.35
C LEU A 101 -16.72 11.49 -15.49
N MET A 102 -16.54 11.49 -14.19
CA MET A 102 -17.53 11.96 -13.23
C MET A 102 -17.24 13.40 -12.83
N TYR A 103 -18.30 14.14 -12.50
CA TYR A 103 -18.22 15.57 -12.18
C TYR A 103 -18.80 15.85 -10.79
N TRP A 104 -18.27 16.87 -10.13
CA TRP A 104 -18.81 17.39 -8.90
C TRP A 104 -20.22 17.97 -9.14
N ASP A 105 -21.18 17.52 -8.33
CA ASP A 105 -22.49 18.14 -8.24
C ASP A 105 -22.45 19.18 -7.11
N TYR A 106 -22.43 20.45 -7.46
CA TYR A 106 -22.37 21.56 -6.51
C TYR A 106 -23.67 21.75 -5.71
N THR A 107 -24.73 21.00 -6.02
CA THR A 107 -25.96 20.97 -5.22
C THR A 107 -25.90 19.93 -4.10
N ALA A 108 -24.98 18.98 -4.17
CA ALA A 108 -24.75 18.00 -3.12
C ALA A 108 -24.26 18.66 -1.83
N ASP A 109 -24.68 18.16 -0.67
CA ASP A 109 -24.24 18.65 0.62
C ASP A 109 -22.86 18.11 0.98
N ARG A 110 -22.56 16.88 0.54
CA ARG A 110 -21.26 16.23 0.77
C ARG A 110 -21.01 15.05 -0.17
N TYR A 111 -19.76 14.63 -0.22
CA TYR A 111 -19.33 13.41 -0.87
C TYR A 111 -18.62 12.49 0.14
N LEU A 112 -18.83 11.18 -0.01
CA LEU A 112 -18.22 10.12 0.78
C LEU A 112 -17.40 9.23 -0.17
N PHE A 113 -16.10 9.07 0.11
CA PHE A 113 -15.20 8.25 -0.70
C PHE A 113 -14.62 7.12 0.13
N THR A 114 -14.63 5.92 -0.45
CA THR A 114 -13.99 4.71 0.07
C THR A 114 -13.15 4.08 -1.02
N ALA A 115 -12.03 3.46 -0.67
CA ALA A 115 -11.17 2.80 -1.66
C ALA A 115 -10.39 1.66 -1.04
N GLY A 116 -9.98 0.70 -1.89
CA GLY A 116 -9.11 -0.40 -1.52
C GLY A 116 -8.16 -0.77 -2.65
N ALA A 117 -6.97 -1.24 -2.32
CA ALA A 117 -5.92 -1.63 -3.24
C ALA A 117 -5.32 -3.00 -2.86
N PRO A 118 -4.78 -3.75 -3.84
CA PRO A 118 -4.94 -3.58 -5.28
C PRO A 118 -6.36 -3.94 -5.74
N ILE A 119 -6.69 -3.64 -7.00
CA ILE A 119 -8.02 -3.92 -7.58
C ILE A 119 -8.47 -5.36 -7.35
N ASN A 120 -7.56 -6.32 -7.50
CA ASN A 120 -7.86 -7.75 -7.37
C ASN A 120 -8.06 -8.22 -5.92
N ALA A 121 -7.57 -7.48 -4.92
CA ALA A 121 -7.83 -7.78 -3.52
C ALA A 121 -9.22 -7.26 -3.05
N VAL A 122 -9.83 -6.30 -3.78
CA VAL A 122 -11.12 -5.74 -3.42
C VAL A 122 -12.24 -6.65 -3.91
N THR A 123 -12.84 -7.41 -2.99
CA THR A 123 -13.97 -8.32 -3.28
C THR A 123 -15.31 -7.59 -3.30
N SER A 124 -15.47 -6.56 -2.46
CA SER A 124 -16.63 -5.67 -2.51
C SER A 124 -16.30 -4.27 -2.00
N VAL A 125 -16.98 -3.26 -2.53
CA VAL A 125 -16.90 -1.88 -2.06
C VAL A 125 -18.23 -1.18 -2.25
N ASN A 126 -18.70 -0.46 -1.22
CA ASN A 126 -19.90 0.37 -1.25
C ASN A 126 -19.80 1.51 -0.22
N ALA A 127 -20.86 2.31 -0.07
CA ALA A 127 -20.87 3.47 0.83
C ALA A 127 -20.66 3.12 2.32
N THR A 128 -20.92 1.89 2.75
CA THR A 128 -20.89 1.49 4.16
C THR A 128 -19.81 0.50 4.49
N THR A 129 -19.35 -0.28 3.51
CA THR A 129 -18.37 -1.35 3.72
C THR A 129 -17.39 -1.47 2.55
N LEU A 130 -16.21 -1.96 2.86
CA LEU A 130 -15.22 -2.44 1.91
C LEU A 130 -14.69 -3.77 2.40
N THR A 131 -14.63 -4.77 1.52
CA THR A 131 -14.04 -6.08 1.85
C THR A 131 -12.81 -6.32 0.99
N LEU A 132 -11.71 -6.69 1.66
CA LEU A 132 -10.45 -7.08 1.03
C LEU A 132 -10.19 -8.55 1.30
N HIS A 133 -9.77 -9.27 0.29
CA HIS A 133 -9.23 -10.62 0.42
C HIS A 133 -7.73 -10.57 0.72
N LEU A 134 -7.31 -11.24 1.77
CA LEU A 134 -5.93 -11.30 2.26
C LEU A 134 -5.38 -12.72 2.18
N GLU A 135 -4.17 -12.85 1.65
CA GLU A 135 -3.39 -14.09 1.64
C GLU A 135 -1.98 -13.83 2.15
N ASN A 136 -1.41 -14.77 2.92
CA ASN A 136 0.00 -14.70 3.29
C ASN A 136 0.89 -14.75 2.04
N ASN A 137 1.73 -13.72 1.83
CA ASN A 137 2.56 -13.62 0.63
C ASN A 137 3.86 -12.82 0.88
N THR A 138 4.71 -12.72 -0.14
CA THR A 138 5.97 -11.96 -0.11
C THR A 138 5.99 -10.80 -1.12
N THR A 139 4.88 -10.52 -1.79
CA THR A 139 4.83 -9.59 -2.93
C THR A 139 4.26 -8.23 -2.59
N GLY A 140 3.35 -8.13 -1.63
CA GLY A 140 2.75 -6.87 -1.23
C GLY A 140 1.52 -7.02 -0.35
N SER A 141 1.13 -5.93 0.27
CA SER A 141 -0.02 -5.87 1.16
C SER A 141 -1.25 -5.31 0.45
N ALA A 142 -2.42 -5.92 0.66
CA ALA A 142 -3.67 -5.21 0.41
C ALA A 142 -3.74 -3.96 1.31
N MET A 143 -4.43 -2.93 0.83
CA MET A 143 -4.51 -1.63 1.50
C MET A 143 -5.95 -1.12 1.51
N VAL A 144 -6.31 -0.41 2.57
CA VAL A 144 -7.60 0.25 2.73
C VAL A 144 -7.41 1.76 2.82
N CYS A 145 -8.26 2.51 2.14
CA CYS A 145 -8.27 3.96 2.26
C CYS A 145 -8.98 4.38 3.56
N GLU A 146 -8.42 5.37 4.25
CA GLU A 146 -9.15 6.11 5.27
C GLU A 146 -10.38 6.77 4.65
N PRO A 147 -11.58 6.62 5.25
CA PRO A 147 -12.81 7.15 4.68
C PRO A 147 -12.74 8.68 4.57
N GLN A 148 -12.97 9.21 3.38
CA GLN A 148 -12.93 10.65 3.10
C GLN A 148 -14.34 11.21 3.00
N LYS A 149 -14.68 12.18 3.84
CA LYS A 149 -15.92 12.94 3.79
C LYS A 149 -15.61 14.40 3.41
N ILE A 150 -16.12 14.83 2.27
CA ILE A 150 -15.90 16.18 1.73
C ILE A 150 -17.22 16.95 1.75
N GLU A 151 -17.35 17.88 2.69
CA GLU A 151 -18.53 18.69 2.87
C GLU A 151 -18.55 19.86 1.86
N ARG A 152 -19.75 20.25 1.38
CA ARG A 152 -19.93 21.45 0.58
C ARG A 152 -19.43 22.68 1.34
N GLY A 153 -18.64 23.51 0.65
CA GLY A 153 -18.03 24.69 1.24
C GLY A 153 -16.69 24.44 1.95
N SER A 154 -16.25 23.18 2.06
CA SER A 154 -14.87 22.88 2.48
C SER A 154 -13.87 23.25 1.38
N ALA A 155 -12.62 23.51 1.74
CA ALA A 155 -11.54 23.83 0.80
C ALA A 155 -11.26 22.72 -0.24
N ASN A 156 -11.66 21.48 0.06
CA ASN A 156 -11.44 20.31 -0.78
C ASN A 156 -12.63 20.01 -1.73
N PHE A 157 -13.77 20.66 -1.53
CA PHE A 157 -14.93 20.47 -2.42
C PHE A 157 -14.64 21.04 -3.81
N GLY A 158 -14.88 20.25 -4.85
CA GLY A 158 -14.56 20.62 -6.22
C GLY A 158 -13.08 20.44 -6.62
N LYS A 159 -12.24 19.89 -5.73
CA LYS A 159 -10.80 19.64 -5.97
C LYS A 159 -10.52 18.16 -6.20
N THR A 160 -9.26 17.84 -6.56
CA THR A 160 -8.77 16.46 -6.58
C THR A 160 -8.90 15.84 -5.19
N VAL A 161 -9.45 14.63 -5.14
CA VAL A 161 -9.61 13.86 -3.90
C VAL A 161 -8.32 13.10 -3.65
N ASN A 162 -7.62 13.44 -2.59
CA ASN A 162 -6.42 12.73 -2.15
C ASN A 162 -6.81 11.64 -1.15
N LEU A 163 -6.46 10.39 -1.47
CA LEU A 163 -6.78 9.22 -0.67
C LEU A 163 -5.54 8.75 0.08
N SER A 164 -5.65 8.61 1.40
CA SER A 164 -4.61 8.03 2.27
C SER A 164 -4.89 6.55 2.47
N PHE A 165 -3.90 5.69 2.22
CA PHE A 165 -4.03 4.26 2.36
C PHE A 165 -3.23 3.71 3.54
N SER A 166 -3.81 2.74 4.25
CA SER A 166 -3.17 1.97 5.31
C SER A 166 -3.04 0.50 4.91
N TYR A 167 -2.03 -0.18 5.40
CA TYR A 167 -1.83 -1.60 5.13
C TYR A 167 -2.86 -2.47 5.85
N ALA A 168 -3.47 -3.42 5.14
CA ALA A 168 -4.40 -4.39 5.72
C ALA A 168 -3.69 -5.63 6.27
N HIS A 169 -2.51 -6.00 5.76
CA HIS A 169 -1.65 -7.02 6.32
C HIS A 169 -0.76 -6.50 7.45
N CYS A 170 -0.21 -7.40 8.25
CA CYS A 170 1.03 -7.15 8.98
C CYS A 170 2.24 -7.60 8.14
N ARG A 171 3.44 -7.20 8.54
CA ARG A 171 4.68 -7.61 7.90
C ARG A 171 5.59 -8.31 8.92
N VAL A 172 6.15 -9.46 8.53
CA VAL A 172 7.03 -10.29 9.37
C VAL A 172 8.39 -10.39 8.70
N CYS A 173 9.45 -10.11 9.45
CA CYS A 173 10.83 -10.29 9.04
C CYS A 173 11.70 -10.84 10.18
N VAL A 174 12.91 -11.28 9.83
CA VAL A 174 13.88 -11.80 10.77
C VAL A 174 15.19 -11.01 10.69
N ALA A 175 15.83 -10.85 11.83
CA ALA A 175 17.16 -10.26 11.94
C ALA A 175 18.06 -11.09 12.86
N PHE A 176 19.35 -10.94 12.68
CA PHE A 176 20.34 -11.70 13.44
C PHE A 176 21.41 -10.79 14.04
N VAL A 177 21.89 -11.19 15.22
CA VAL A 177 23.04 -10.61 15.91
C VAL A 177 24.11 -11.68 16.05
N ASN A 178 25.35 -11.33 15.71
CA ASN A 178 26.51 -12.23 15.83
C ASN A 178 27.52 -11.64 16.80
N ASN A 179 27.61 -12.21 17.99
CA ASN A 179 28.60 -11.84 19.01
C ASN A 179 29.91 -12.60 18.88
N ALA A 180 30.01 -13.54 17.91
CA ALA A 180 31.23 -14.32 17.67
C ALA A 180 32.33 -13.45 16.99
N PRO A 181 33.64 -13.79 17.21
CA PRO A 181 34.74 -13.04 16.61
C PRO A 181 34.91 -13.28 15.11
N THR A 182 34.10 -14.15 14.50
CA THR A 182 34.14 -14.48 13.06
C THR A 182 32.80 -14.12 12.40
N ALA A 183 32.88 -13.72 11.14
CA ALA A 183 31.66 -13.53 10.33
C ALA A 183 30.95 -14.87 10.14
N THR A 184 29.62 -14.80 10.04
CA THR A 184 28.74 -15.97 9.92
C THR A 184 27.80 -15.78 8.74
N THR A 185 27.58 -16.85 7.95
CA THR A 185 26.52 -16.88 6.92
C THR A 185 25.42 -17.82 7.38
N VAL A 186 24.19 -17.31 7.30
CA VAL A 186 22.96 -18.01 7.66
C VAL A 186 22.12 -18.20 6.42
N THR A 187 21.75 -19.46 6.13
CA THR A 187 20.89 -19.86 5.01
C THR A 187 19.69 -20.66 5.50
N ASP A 188 18.78 -21.03 4.62
CA ASP A 188 17.62 -21.91 4.89
C ASP A 188 16.80 -21.44 6.09
N ILE A 189 16.68 -20.13 6.24
CA ILE A 189 16.02 -19.50 7.38
C ILE A 189 14.52 -19.69 7.26
N THR A 190 13.92 -20.34 8.27
CA THR A 190 12.48 -20.55 8.34
C THR A 190 11.93 -20.28 9.74
N LEU A 191 10.71 -19.75 9.80
CA LEU A 191 9.88 -19.74 11.01
C LEU A 191 8.68 -20.65 10.76
N THR A 192 8.55 -21.71 11.57
CA THR A 192 7.47 -22.71 11.46
C THR A 192 6.58 -22.63 12.68
N PRO A 193 5.26 -22.37 12.52
CA PRO A 193 4.33 -22.39 13.65
C PRO A 193 4.09 -23.83 14.12
N ALA A 194 3.93 -24.03 15.44
CA ALA A 194 3.60 -25.35 16.00
C ALA A 194 2.11 -25.71 15.79
N ALA A 195 1.26 -24.72 15.63
CA ALA A 195 -0.14 -24.88 15.24
C ALA A 195 -0.42 -24.02 13.98
N PRO A 196 -1.35 -24.44 13.11
CA PRO A 196 -1.71 -23.64 11.95
C PRO A 196 -2.15 -22.22 12.35
N ILE A 197 -1.68 -21.23 11.56
CA ILE A 197 -2.07 -19.82 11.67
C ILE A 197 -3.01 -19.46 10.53
N THR A 198 -3.76 -18.39 10.66
CA THR A 198 -4.59 -17.87 9.57
C THR A 198 -3.69 -17.51 8.40
N SER A 199 -3.95 -18.09 7.22
CA SER A 199 -3.18 -17.87 6.00
C SER A 199 -3.97 -17.16 4.93
N GLU A 200 -5.30 -17.16 5.04
CA GLU A 200 -6.23 -16.56 4.11
C GLU A 200 -7.47 -16.05 4.87
N ALA A 201 -7.94 -14.86 4.57
CA ALA A 201 -9.09 -14.27 5.22
C ALA A 201 -9.69 -13.13 4.39
N ASP A 202 -10.99 -12.91 4.54
CA ASP A 202 -11.62 -11.66 4.18
C ASP A 202 -11.61 -10.68 5.36
N ILE A 203 -11.17 -9.45 5.13
CA ILE A 203 -11.28 -8.37 6.10
C ILE A 203 -12.31 -7.34 5.60
N THR A 204 -13.38 -7.16 6.37
CA THR A 204 -14.44 -6.20 6.06
C THR A 204 -14.29 -4.97 6.95
N TYR A 205 -14.13 -3.81 6.33
CA TYR A 205 -14.13 -2.50 6.98
C TYR A 205 -15.53 -1.92 6.95
N THR A 206 -16.09 -1.59 8.12
CA THR A 206 -17.38 -0.89 8.24
C THR A 206 -17.12 0.58 8.53
N TYR A 207 -17.70 1.47 7.75
CA TYR A 207 -17.48 2.91 7.84
C TYR A 207 -18.49 3.60 8.75
N ASN A 208 -17.97 4.45 9.65
CA ASN A 208 -18.77 5.35 10.48
C ASN A 208 -18.59 6.80 9.99
N TRP A 209 -19.51 7.27 9.17
CA TRP A 209 -19.52 8.61 8.61
C TRP A 209 -19.96 9.71 9.57
N THR A 210 -20.51 9.34 10.74
CA THR A 210 -20.95 10.30 11.77
C THR A 210 -19.82 10.70 12.70
N ALA A 211 -18.75 9.92 12.77
CA ALA A 211 -17.54 10.27 13.50
C ALA A 211 -16.82 11.47 12.84
N ALA A 212 -16.04 12.19 13.61
CA ALA A 212 -15.25 13.33 13.16
C ALA A 212 -13.80 13.23 13.69
N PRO A 213 -12.84 12.78 12.86
CA PRO A 213 -12.97 12.35 11.47
C PRO A 213 -13.79 11.05 11.32
N PRO A 214 -14.27 10.71 10.10
CA PRO A 214 -14.87 9.41 9.82
C PRO A 214 -13.89 8.26 10.13
N THR A 215 -14.42 7.11 10.55
CA THR A 215 -13.60 5.95 10.94
C THR A 215 -14.00 4.70 10.19
N ALA A 216 -13.07 3.76 10.06
CA ALA A 216 -13.30 2.42 9.55
C ALA A 216 -13.02 1.40 10.67
N THR A 217 -13.93 0.46 10.88
CA THR A 217 -13.76 -0.62 11.86
C THR A 217 -13.55 -1.93 11.10
N PRO A 218 -12.38 -2.60 11.25
CA PRO A 218 -12.12 -3.88 10.61
C PRO A 218 -12.79 -5.03 11.32
N GLN A 219 -13.25 -6.01 10.54
CA GLN A 219 -13.68 -7.32 11.02
C GLN A 219 -13.05 -8.38 10.12
N LEU A 220 -12.25 -9.26 10.72
CA LEU A 220 -11.61 -10.37 10.04
C LEU A 220 -12.51 -11.60 10.05
N ASN A 221 -12.66 -12.24 8.89
CA ASN A 221 -13.30 -13.54 8.72
C ASN A 221 -12.25 -14.49 8.12
N ALA A 222 -11.71 -15.37 8.96
CA ALA A 222 -10.70 -16.33 8.54
C ALA A 222 -11.30 -17.38 7.59
N ASP A 223 -10.67 -17.59 6.43
CA ASP A 223 -11.13 -18.56 5.43
C ASP A 223 -10.29 -19.84 5.47
N ALA A 224 -8.97 -19.71 5.65
CA ALA A 224 -8.06 -20.85 5.71
C ALA A 224 -6.96 -20.67 6.75
N THR A 225 -6.42 -21.80 7.23
CA THR A 225 -5.25 -21.85 8.12
C THR A 225 -4.14 -22.71 7.49
N SER A 226 -2.89 -22.39 7.80
CA SER A 226 -1.73 -23.13 7.31
C SER A 226 -0.68 -23.28 8.39
N GLY A 227 -0.05 -24.47 8.45
CA GLY A 227 1.18 -24.72 9.22
C GLY A 227 2.46 -24.52 8.41
N ASN A 228 2.36 -23.91 7.23
CA ASN A 228 3.52 -23.68 6.37
C ASN A 228 4.52 -22.73 7.02
N SER A 229 5.80 -23.02 6.80
CA SER A 229 6.90 -22.17 7.25
C SER A 229 6.98 -20.88 6.46
N LEU A 230 7.33 -19.79 7.14
CA LEU A 230 7.78 -18.56 6.50
C LEU A 230 9.27 -18.67 6.19
N SER A 231 9.66 -18.52 4.93
CA SER A 231 11.05 -18.68 4.47
C SER A 231 11.68 -17.33 4.15
N PHE A 232 12.93 -17.13 4.58
CA PHE A 232 13.64 -15.85 4.47
C PHE A 232 14.96 -16.00 3.70
N SER A 233 15.37 -14.89 3.07
CA SER A 233 16.63 -14.84 2.32
C SER A 233 17.86 -15.05 3.21
N PRO A 234 18.94 -15.65 2.66
CA PRO A 234 20.22 -15.77 3.35
C PRO A 234 20.79 -14.43 3.82
N VAL A 235 21.52 -14.44 4.93
CA VAL A 235 22.18 -13.27 5.52
C VAL A 235 23.62 -13.57 5.82
N THR A 236 24.53 -12.63 5.55
CA THR A 236 25.90 -12.65 6.03
C THR A 236 26.08 -11.61 7.12
N ILE A 237 26.46 -12.06 8.32
CA ILE A 237 26.54 -11.22 9.53
C ILE A 237 28.02 -11.04 9.86
N PRO A 238 28.54 -9.80 9.90
CA PRO A 238 29.93 -9.53 10.26
C PRO A 238 30.29 -10.02 11.67
N ALA A 239 31.57 -10.18 11.93
CA ALA A 239 32.11 -10.56 13.24
C ALA A 239 31.86 -9.44 14.27
N ASN A 240 31.61 -9.79 15.52
CA ASN A 240 31.46 -8.86 16.66
C ASN A 240 30.52 -7.70 16.37
N THR A 241 29.44 -7.99 15.64
CA THR A 241 28.50 -6.94 15.22
C THR A 241 27.45 -6.77 16.31
N ALA A 242 27.49 -5.66 17.03
CA ALA A 242 26.40 -5.23 17.91
C ALA A 242 25.14 -4.86 17.08
N GLY A 243 25.31 -4.61 15.77
CA GLY A 243 24.25 -4.30 14.83
C GLY A 243 23.45 -5.54 14.42
N LYS A 244 22.20 -5.32 14.16
CA LYS A 244 21.26 -6.32 13.61
C LYS A 244 21.43 -6.37 12.10
N VAL A 245 21.50 -7.57 11.53
CA VAL A 245 21.48 -7.78 10.08
C VAL A 245 20.16 -8.44 9.71
N LEU A 246 19.35 -7.74 8.91
CA LEU A 246 18.04 -8.21 8.46
C LEU A 246 18.16 -9.13 7.25
N SER A 247 17.25 -10.10 7.17
CA SER A 247 16.92 -10.74 5.90
C SER A 247 16.22 -9.74 4.98
N THR A 248 16.53 -9.78 3.70
CA THR A 248 15.87 -8.92 2.69
C THR A 248 14.47 -9.38 2.31
N THR A 249 14.09 -10.59 2.72
CA THR A 249 12.74 -11.13 2.54
C THR A 249 11.88 -10.79 3.74
N TYR A 250 10.67 -10.35 3.48
CA TYR A 250 9.62 -10.21 4.46
C TYR A 250 8.32 -10.84 3.95
N HIS A 251 7.48 -11.27 4.89
CA HIS A 251 6.16 -11.82 4.60
C HIS A 251 5.08 -10.83 4.98
N TYR A 252 4.14 -10.60 4.09
CA TYR A 252 2.86 -10.00 4.42
C TYR A 252 1.94 -11.10 4.92
N CYS A 253 1.49 -10.99 6.15
CA CYS A 253 0.70 -12.01 6.82
C CYS A 253 -0.68 -11.46 7.18
N VAL A 254 -1.67 -12.35 7.20
CA VAL A 254 -3.01 -12.04 7.70
C VAL A 254 -2.91 -11.68 9.18
N PRO A 255 -3.41 -10.49 9.60
CA PRO A 255 -3.38 -10.07 10.99
C PRO A 255 -4.39 -10.88 11.80
N ASP A 256 -3.90 -11.68 12.76
CA ASP A 256 -4.75 -12.50 13.60
C ASP A 256 -4.03 -12.90 14.88
N ALA A 257 -4.80 -13.31 15.91
CA ALA A 257 -4.29 -13.81 17.17
C ALA A 257 -3.80 -15.26 17.10
N SER A 258 -4.13 -16.03 16.06
CA SER A 258 -3.68 -17.43 15.88
C SER A 258 -2.14 -17.57 15.82
N ASN A 259 -1.42 -16.50 15.49
CA ASN A 259 0.04 -16.46 15.50
C ASN A 259 0.66 -16.49 16.90
N THR A 260 -0.12 -16.21 17.98
CA THR A 260 0.34 -16.29 19.37
C THR A 260 0.41 -17.73 19.84
N ASN A 261 1.43 -18.45 19.37
CA ASN A 261 1.66 -19.87 19.71
C ASN A 261 3.15 -20.16 19.77
N ALA A 262 3.51 -21.44 19.96
CA ALA A 262 4.89 -21.89 19.86
C ALA A 262 5.33 -21.94 18.39
N TRP A 263 6.56 -21.53 18.14
CA TRP A 263 7.21 -21.52 16.84
C TRP A 263 8.55 -22.21 16.90
N THR A 264 9.06 -22.64 15.76
CA THR A 264 10.42 -23.12 15.61
C THR A 264 11.14 -22.24 14.58
N VAL A 265 12.29 -21.67 14.98
CA VAL A 265 13.24 -21.10 14.01
C VAL A 265 14.19 -22.23 13.59
N SER A 266 14.35 -22.42 12.28
CA SER A 266 15.35 -23.32 11.70
C SER A 266 16.20 -22.54 10.70
N LEU A 267 17.48 -22.88 10.66
CA LEU A 267 18.48 -22.24 9.79
C LEU A 267 19.68 -23.13 9.61
N THR A 268 20.50 -22.83 8.60
CA THR A 268 21.83 -23.43 8.39
C THR A 268 22.87 -22.34 8.64
N GLU A 269 23.73 -22.52 9.64
CA GLU A 269 24.81 -21.59 9.97
C GLU A 269 26.16 -22.19 9.56
N ASN A 270 26.86 -21.53 8.61
CA ASN A 270 28.14 -22.01 8.05
C ASN A 270 28.11 -23.48 7.59
N GLY A 271 26.96 -23.93 7.04
CA GLY A 271 26.77 -25.31 6.59
C GLY A 271 26.23 -26.28 7.65
N GLU A 272 26.10 -25.87 8.91
CA GLU A 272 25.56 -26.70 9.99
C GLU A 272 24.08 -26.35 10.27
N PRO A 273 23.17 -27.34 10.22
CA PRO A 273 21.75 -27.10 10.51
C PRO A 273 21.51 -26.84 11.99
N LYS A 274 20.73 -25.84 12.31
CA LYS A 274 20.34 -25.44 13.67
C LYS A 274 18.87 -25.19 13.77
N SER A 275 18.28 -25.48 14.92
CA SER A 275 16.86 -25.25 15.17
C SER A 275 16.62 -24.98 16.67
N ALA A 276 15.65 -24.10 16.95
CA ALA A 276 15.25 -23.82 18.32
C ALA A 276 13.76 -23.43 18.38
N PRO A 277 13.03 -23.92 19.41
CA PRO A 277 11.67 -23.44 19.68
C PRO A 277 11.71 -22.05 20.31
N PHE A 278 10.67 -21.27 20.07
CA PHE A 278 10.38 -20.02 20.78
C PHE A 278 8.85 -19.83 20.87
N THR A 279 8.41 -18.96 21.74
CA THR A 279 7.01 -18.57 21.83
C THR A 279 6.83 -17.16 21.30
N ASN A 280 5.91 -16.99 20.37
CA ASN A 280 5.49 -15.67 19.95
C ASN A 280 4.32 -15.21 20.83
N ASN A 281 4.52 -14.11 21.54
CA ASN A 281 3.50 -13.49 22.42
C ASN A 281 2.86 -12.24 21.78
N HIS A 282 3.24 -11.89 20.57
CA HIS A 282 2.73 -10.71 19.87
C HIS A 282 1.57 -11.11 18.95
N ILE A 283 0.40 -10.50 19.15
CA ILE A 283 -0.70 -10.57 18.17
C ILE A 283 -0.28 -9.77 16.95
N TRP A 284 -0.41 -10.35 15.78
CA TRP A 284 -0.17 -9.63 14.53
C TRP A 284 -1.36 -8.74 14.20
N GLU A 285 -1.09 -7.45 14.05
CA GLU A 285 -2.09 -6.42 13.77
C GLU A 285 -1.86 -5.80 12.38
N SER A 286 -2.95 -5.39 11.72
CA SER A 286 -2.88 -4.66 10.44
C SER A 286 -1.98 -3.44 10.55
N GLY A 287 -1.16 -3.20 9.53
CA GLY A 287 -0.29 -2.04 9.47
C GLY A 287 0.94 -2.10 10.38
N LYS A 288 1.20 -3.24 11.05
CA LYS A 288 2.37 -3.41 11.91
C LYS A 288 3.46 -4.24 11.24
N ASN A 289 4.69 -3.90 11.55
CA ASN A 289 5.89 -4.63 11.15
C ASN A 289 6.49 -5.33 12.38
N TYR A 290 6.67 -6.65 12.30
CA TYR A 290 7.24 -7.49 13.36
C TYR A 290 8.60 -8.01 12.93
N ILE A 291 9.66 -7.62 13.65
CA ILE A 291 11.04 -8.04 13.40
C ILE A 291 11.47 -8.98 14.51
N TYR A 292 11.63 -10.26 14.21
CA TYR A 292 12.12 -11.28 15.14
C TYR A 292 13.65 -11.29 15.12
N ILE A 293 14.27 -10.95 16.24
CA ILE A 293 15.74 -10.80 16.36
C ILE A 293 16.32 -11.99 17.09
N PHE A 294 17.18 -12.73 16.40
CA PHE A 294 17.83 -13.92 16.93
C PHE A 294 19.33 -13.68 17.18
N SER A 295 19.83 -14.19 18.31
CA SER A 295 21.24 -14.35 18.55
C SER A 295 21.72 -15.69 18.02
N LEU A 296 22.89 -15.71 17.41
CA LEU A 296 23.58 -16.92 16.93
C LEU A 296 24.63 -17.44 17.94
N GLU A 297 24.47 -17.11 19.22
CA GLU A 297 25.34 -17.61 20.27
C GLU A 297 25.15 -19.10 20.45
N ALA A 298 26.28 -19.80 20.62
CA ALA A 298 26.35 -21.26 20.91
C ALA A 298 25.73 -22.16 19.84
N LYS A 299 25.19 -23.30 20.27
CA LYS A 299 24.76 -24.40 19.39
C LYS A 299 23.38 -24.18 18.76
N THR A 300 22.59 -23.26 19.28
CA THR A 300 21.19 -23.05 18.83
C THR A 300 20.89 -21.55 18.73
N PRO A 301 20.08 -21.11 17.72
CA PRO A 301 19.60 -19.75 17.65
C PRO A 301 18.68 -19.46 18.85
N LYS A 302 18.76 -18.25 19.40
CA LYS A 302 17.91 -17.82 20.52
C LYS A 302 17.20 -16.54 20.15
N LEU A 303 15.86 -16.52 20.27
CA LEU A 303 15.10 -15.30 20.17
C LEU A 303 15.49 -14.35 21.31
N LEU A 304 15.95 -13.16 20.96
CA LEU A 304 16.27 -12.11 21.92
C LEU A 304 15.03 -11.27 22.24
N TYR A 305 14.41 -10.72 21.23
CA TYR A 305 13.19 -9.91 21.34
C TYR A 305 12.53 -9.73 19.96
N VAL A 306 11.33 -9.18 19.96
CA VAL A 306 10.58 -8.79 18.78
C VAL A 306 10.38 -7.28 18.79
N ILE A 307 10.70 -6.61 17.69
CA ILE A 307 10.34 -5.21 17.50
C ILE A 307 8.99 -5.20 16.81
N SER A 308 8.03 -4.44 17.36
CA SER A 308 6.76 -4.11 16.72
C SER A 308 6.72 -2.61 16.46
N GLN A 309 6.48 -2.21 15.21
CA GLN A 309 6.39 -0.81 14.82
C GLN A 309 5.35 -0.63 13.70
N GLU A 310 4.87 0.59 13.50
CA GLU A 310 3.98 0.87 12.38
C GLU A 310 4.67 0.53 11.05
N MET A 311 3.91 -0.01 10.11
CA MET A 311 4.33 -0.14 8.73
C MET A 311 4.25 1.23 8.06
N GLU A 312 5.15 2.12 8.46
CA GLU A 312 5.44 3.28 7.64
C GLU A 312 6.11 2.79 6.35
N TYR A 313 6.20 3.65 5.33
CA TYR A 313 6.77 3.33 4.00
C TYR A 313 8.28 2.98 4.04
N PHE A 314 8.79 2.45 5.15
CA PHE A 314 10.19 2.10 5.32
C PHE A 314 10.51 0.72 4.75
N ASP A 315 11.53 0.66 3.93
CA ASP A 315 12.27 -0.56 3.68
C ASP A 315 12.86 -1.05 5.02
N CYS A 316 12.80 -2.36 5.29
CA CYS A 316 13.46 -2.96 6.47
C CYS A 316 14.97 -2.63 6.54
N ASN A 317 15.56 -2.24 5.42
CA ASN A 317 16.96 -1.81 5.32
C ASN A 317 17.24 -0.46 6.01
N ASP A 318 16.26 0.43 6.13
CA ASP A 318 16.44 1.74 6.79
C ASP A 318 16.66 1.63 8.31
N ILE A 319 16.18 0.53 8.91
CA ILE A 319 16.38 0.23 10.34
C ILE A 319 17.84 -0.12 10.65
N VAL A 320 18.60 -0.58 9.65
CA VAL A 320 20.02 -1.02 9.79
C VAL A 320 20.98 0.16 9.62
N ALA A 321 20.63 1.19 8.89
CA ALA A 321 21.51 2.29 8.48
C ALA A 321 21.83 3.34 9.57
N GLY A 322 21.56 3.10 10.86
CA GLY A 322 22.10 3.92 11.95
C GLY A 322 21.11 4.69 12.81
N GLY A 323 19.87 4.27 12.88
CA GLY A 323 18.96 4.74 13.93
C GLY A 323 19.40 4.15 15.27
N GLU A 324 20.03 4.96 16.13
CA GLU A 324 20.17 4.63 17.53
C GLU A 324 18.76 4.55 18.13
N PHE A 325 18.24 3.33 18.33
CA PHE A 325 17.05 3.15 19.16
C PHE A 325 17.42 3.57 20.58
N SER A 326 16.78 4.62 21.06
CA SER A 326 16.91 5.00 22.46
C SER A 326 16.39 3.85 23.31
N ASN A 327 17.14 3.47 24.35
CA ASN A 327 16.82 2.43 25.34
C ASN A 327 15.52 2.71 26.15
N THR A 328 14.70 3.66 25.74
CA THR A 328 13.48 4.07 26.45
C THR A 328 12.25 3.22 26.13
N ASP A 329 12.29 2.40 25.07
CA ASP A 329 11.16 1.52 24.69
C ASP A 329 11.32 0.06 25.19
N MET A 330 12.29 -0.19 26.10
CA MET A 330 12.46 -1.48 26.76
C MET A 330 11.86 -1.45 28.18
N THR A 331 10.57 -1.28 28.29
CA THR A 331 9.84 -1.60 29.53
C THR A 331 8.95 -2.80 29.29
N GLU A 332 9.41 -3.94 29.86
CA GLU A 332 8.77 -5.20 30.27
C GLU A 332 7.62 -5.76 29.44
#